data_f43ed53ff5bc288b8aaff81d7411975f
#
_entry.id   f43ed53ff5bc288b8aaff81d7411975f
#
_cell.length_a   1.000
_cell.length_b   1.000
_cell.length_c   1.000
_cell.angle_alpha   90.00
_cell.angle_beta   90.00
_cell.angle_gamma   90.00
#
_symmetry.space_group_name_H-M   'P 1'
#
loop_
_entity.id
_entity.type
_entity.pdbx_description
1 polymer ?
#
loop_
_entity_poly.entity_id
_entity_poly.type
_entity_poly.pdbx_seq_one_letter_code
_entity_poly.pdbx_strand_id
1 'polypeptide(L)'
;VTDIALEMPWLQNAWQIVQKRFDEGRLPHALLLSGECGVGKKAWADAVAGLLLCANPDNKNTGEPVACGQCRQCQLYAASSHPDVRVYSPEKSRMIKIDQIRSLSAFAVSSPQVATRKVAIIDRADQLNINSANALLKTLEEPVSDFVLLLLQESGRPVLPTIRSRCQVLSIQVPSADQAGQWLASKVAELEGEKQPSAELMAKSLMLAGNAPRLALEYATGEFPALRDEAFEKFRQFMKGQVAVAEAAKAFKALGLEDMLWLFEGWAADMARLGAGGQANDPEAAEMLGFLAGVNPAWRAHELLEGVREARAAGVYNANPELEASRLLIAWRELMPTKRRVP
;
A
#
# COMPACT_ATOMS: atom_id res chain seq x y z
N VAL A 1 20.02 -13.46 -4.06
CA VAL A 1 18.68 -12.93 -4.43
C VAL A 1 17.81 -14.15 -4.69
N THR A 2 16.85 -14.39 -3.82
CA THR A 2 15.91 -15.51 -3.90
C THR A 2 14.90 -15.20 -5.01
N ASP A 3 14.41 -16.23 -5.71
CA ASP A 3 13.27 -16.06 -6.63
C ASP A 3 12.08 -15.57 -5.82
N ILE A 4 11.57 -14.37 -6.13
CA ILE A 4 10.48 -13.73 -5.39
C ILE A 4 9.20 -14.58 -5.41
N ALA A 5 9.00 -15.40 -6.44
CA ALA A 5 7.85 -16.30 -6.54
C ALA A 5 7.94 -17.47 -5.53
N LEU A 6 9.14 -17.90 -5.16
CA LEU A 6 9.32 -18.92 -4.11
C LEU A 6 9.05 -18.32 -2.72
N GLU A 7 9.44 -17.07 -2.50
CA GLU A 7 9.20 -16.39 -1.23
C GLU A 7 7.74 -15.91 -1.09
N MET A 8 7.16 -15.41 -2.18
CA MET A 8 5.81 -14.82 -2.24
C MET A 8 5.03 -15.39 -3.43
N PRO A 9 4.44 -16.58 -3.32
CA PRO A 9 3.80 -17.29 -4.45
C PRO A 9 2.70 -16.49 -5.17
N TRP A 10 2.02 -15.59 -4.48
CA TRP A 10 0.98 -14.71 -5.07
C TRP A 10 1.55 -13.67 -6.04
N LEU A 11 2.86 -13.42 -6.03
CA LEU A 11 3.55 -12.54 -6.99
C LEU A 11 3.94 -13.29 -8.28
N GLN A 12 3.82 -14.61 -8.32
CA GLN A 12 4.32 -15.47 -9.40
C GLN A 12 3.84 -15.03 -10.77
N ASN A 13 2.57 -14.73 -10.93
CA ASN A 13 2.02 -14.34 -12.23
C ASN A 13 2.66 -13.05 -12.76
N ALA A 14 2.73 -12.00 -11.93
CA ALA A 14 3.35 -10.74 -12.31
C ALA A 14 4.86 -10.88 -12.54
N TRP A 15 5.52 -11.76 -11.79
CA TRP A 15 6.93 -12.07 -11.94
C TRP A 15 7.23 -12.81 -13.24
N GLN A 16 6.52 -13.88 -13.56
CA GLN A 16 6.68 -14.66 -14.80
C GLN A 16 6.45 -13.85 -16.07
N ILE A 17 5.49 -12.90 -16.06
CA ILE A 17 5.29 -11.99 -17.19
C ILE A 17 6.57 -11.18 -17.47
N VAL A 18 7.24 -10.70 -16.42
CA VAL A 18 8.50 -9.93 -16.58
C VAL A 18 9.64 -10.82 -17.04
N GLN A 19 9.82 -11.99 -16.42
CA GLN A 19 10.86 -12.94 -16.77
C GLN A 19 10.79 -13.33 -18.26
N LYS A 20 9.60 -13.74 -18.70
CA LYS A 20 9.35 -14.10 -20.10
C LYS A 20 9.66 -12.95 -21.06
N ARG A 21 9.22 -11.74 -20.76
CA ARG A 21 9.48 -10.57 -21.62
C ARG A 21 10.94 -10.15 -21.61
N PHE A 22 11.63 -10.35 -20.49
CA PHE A 22 13.07 -10.13 -20.37
C PHE A 22 13.83 -11.10 -21.28
N ASP A 23 13.49 -12.38 -21.23
CA ASP A 23 14.13 -13.44 -22.04
C ASP A 23 13.88 -13.23 -23.54
N GLU A 24 12.67 -12.83 -23.93
CA GLU A 24 12.30 -12.48 -25.29
C GLU A 24 12.91 -11.15 -25.79
N GLY A 25 13.59 -10.38 -24.96
CA GLY A 25 14.12 -9.06 -25.29
C GLY A 25 13.02 -8.01 -25.58
N ARG A 26 11.79 -8.22 -25.10
CA ARG A 26 10.59 -7.39 -25.34
C ARG A 26 10.06 -6.71 -24.09
N LEU A 27 10.94 -6.41 -23.14
CA LEU A 27 10.51 -5.75 -21.90
C LEU A 27 9.98 -4.34 -22.22
N PRO A 28 8.80 -3.96 -21.72
CA PRO A 28 8.28 -2.61 -21.88
C PRO A 28 9.13 -1.62 -21.09
N HIS A 29 9.23 -0.40 -21.60
CA HIS A 29 9.96 0.69 -20.94
C HIS A 29 9.33 1.15 -19.62
N ALA A 30 8.03 0.88 -19.40
CA ALA A 30 7.31 1.25 -18.19
C ALA A 30 6.33 0.15 -17.76
N LEU A 31 6.42 -0.25 -16.49
CA LEU A 31 5.54 -1.20 -15.83
C LEU A 31 4.79 -0.50 -14.69
N LEU A 32 3.47 -0.61 -14.66
CA LEU A 32 2.63 -0.14 -13.56
C LEU A 32 2.08 -1.35 -12.79
N LEU A 33 2.59 -1.57 -11.59
CA LEU A 33 2.15 -2.64 -10.70
C LEU A 33 1.12 -2.12 -9.71
N SER A 34 -0.11 -2.62 -9.79
CA SER A 34 -1.23 -2.29 -8.90
C SER A 34 -1.50 -3.43 -7.92
N GLY A 35 -1.78 -3.11 -6.67
CA GLY A 35 -2.14 -4.07 -5.62
C GLY A 35 -2.38 -3.37 -4.28
N GLU A 36 -2.96 -4.08 -3.32
CA GLU A 36 -3.22 -3.56 -1.98
C GLU A 36 -1.92 -3.20 -1.23
N CYS A 37 -2.04 -2.36 -0.20
CA CYS A 37 -0.91 -2.08 0.71
C CYS A 37 -0.42 -3.39 1.35
N GLY A 38 0.90 -3.59 1.45
CA GLY A 38 1.46 -4.75 2.11
C GLY A 38 1.44 -6.08 1.35
N VAL A 39 0.98 -6.14 0.09
CA VAL A 39 1.01 -7.37 -0.73
C VAL A 39 2.40 -7.70 -1.31
N GLY A 40 3.41 -6.83 -1.15
CA GLY A 40 4.77 -7.10 -1.63
C GLY A 40 5.17 -6.40 -2.92
N LYS A 41 4.46 -5.34 -3.35
CA LYS A 41 4.80 -4.57 -4.57
C LYS A 41 6.25 -4.12 -4.63
N LYS A 42 6.77 -3.60 -3.50
CA LYS A 42 8.17 -3.14 -3.42
C LYS A 42 9.16 -4.30 -3.57
N ALA A 43 8.90 -5.44 -2.93
CA ALA A 43 9.73 -6.64 -3.07
C ALA A 43 9.76 -7.14 -4.51
N TRP A 44 8.60 -7.11 -5.19
CA TRP A 44 8.54 -7.42 -6.62
C TRP A 44 9.37 -6.43 -7.45
N ALA A 45 9.25 -5.13 -7.21
CA ALA A 45 10.03 -4.12 -7.93
C ALA A 45 11.54 -4.28 -7.70
N ASP A 46 11.95 -4.64 -6.48
CA ASP A 46 13.35 -4.91 -6.15
C ASP A 46 13.87 -6.18 -6.86
N ALA A 47 13.06 -7.23 -6.95
CA ALA A 47 13.42 -8.43 -7.71
C ALA A 47 13.55 -8.14 -9.20
N VAL A 48 12.61 -7.36 -9.78
CA VAL A 48 12.69 -6.92 -11.18
C VAL A 48 13.93 -6.07 -11.42
N ALA A 49 14.19 -5.08 -10.59
CA ALA A 49 15.39 -4.25 -10.71
C ALA A 49 16.68 -5.10 -10.61
N GLY A 50 16.73 -6.05 -9.67
CA GLY A 50 17.84 -6.96 -9.53
C GLY A 50 18.08 -7.81 -10.78
N LEU A 51 17.02 -8.35 -11.39
CA LEU A 51 17.12 -9.08 -12.65
C LEU A 51 17.64 -8.19 -13.80
N LEU A 52 17.07 -6.99 -13.95
CA LEU A 52 17.40 -6.07 -15.03
C LEU A 52 18.84 -5.54 -14.99
N LEU A 53 19.39 -5.42 -13.79
CA LEU A 53 20.77 -4.95 -13.58
C LEU A 53 21.78 -6.07 -13.59
N CYS A 54 21.35 -7.33 -13.39
CA CYS A 54 22.25 -8.47 -13.29
C CYS A 54 23.07 -8.67 -14.57
N ALA A 55 24.40 -8.79 -14.42
CA ALA A 55 25.28 -9.04 -15.56
C ALA A 55 25.16 -10.50 -16.09
N ASN A 56 24.80 -11.44 -15.22
CA ASN A 56 24.73 -12.87 -15.54
C ASN A 56 23.48 -13.49 -14.90
N PRO A 57 22.28 -13.25 -15.47
CA PRO A 57 21.06 -13.89 -14.99
C PRO A 57 21.17 -15.40 -14.98
N ASP A 58 20.66 -16.07 -13.95
CA ASP A 58 20.74 -17.51 -13.78
C ASP A 58 19.40 -18.18 -14.08
N ASN A 59 19.37 -19.14 -14.99
CA ASN A 59 18.15 -19.86 -15.40
C ASN A 59 18.13 -21.31 -14.86
N LYS A 60 19.13 -21.71 -14.03
CA LYS A 60 19.39 -23.11 -13.72
C LYS A 60 18.34 -23.78 -12.86
N ASN A 61 17.71 -23.03 -11.95
CA ASN A 61 16.82 -23.64 -10.95
C ASN A 61 15.35 -23.68 -11.38
N THR A 62 14.89 -22.71 -12.19
CA THR A 62 13.47 -22.55 -12.54
C THR A 62 13.21 -22.56 -14.05
N GLY A 63 14.28 -22.60 -14.87
CA GLY A 63 14.17 -22.42 -16.32
C GLY A 63 13.89 -20.98 -16.76
N GLU A 64 13.62 -20.08 -15.82
CA GLU A 64 13.31 -18.67 -16.03
C GLU A 64 14.42 -17.78 -15.43
N PRO A 65 14.74 -16.61 -16.04
CA PRO A 65 15.84 -15.78 -15.60
C PRO A 65 15.58 -15.13 -14.22
N VAL A 66 16.56 -15.26 -13.34
CA VAL A 66 16.61 -14.58 -12.03
C VAL A 66 17.98 -13.90 -11.84
N ALA A 67 18.06 -12.90 -10.95
CA ALA A 67 19.33 -12.28 -10.63
C ALA A 67 20.26 -13.29 -9.95
N CYS A 68 21.52 -13.39 -10.42
CA CYS A 68 22.48 -14.41 -9.92
C CYS A 68 22.92 -14.20 -8.45
N GLY A 69 22.71 -13.00 -7.88
CA GLY A 69 23.11 -12.66 -6.50
C GLY A 69 24.62 -12.48 -6.26
N GLN A 70 25.49 -12.86 -7.20
CA GLN A 70 26.93 -12.95 -6.99
C GLN A 70 27.74 -11.95 -7.83
N CYS A 71 27.24 -11.50 -8.98
CA CYS A 71 27.97 -10.55 -9.81
C CYS A 71 28.08 -9.18 -9.13
N ARG A 72 29.03 -8.35 -9.62
CA ARG A 72 29.26 -7.01 -9.09
C ARG A 72 27.99 -6.15 -9.03
N GLN A 73 27.11 -6.26 -10.04
CA GLN A 73 25.87 -5.51 -10.10
C GLN A 73 24.91 -5.94 -8.96
N CYS A 74 24.75 -7.25 -8.75
CA CYS A 74 23.95 -7.78 -7.65
C CYS A 74 24.50 -7.36 -6.28
N GLN A 75 25.82 -7.34 -6.10
CA GLN A 75 26.45 -6.89 -4.85
C GLN A 75 26.22 -5.40 -4.59
N LEU A 76 26.39 -4.55 -5.62
CA LEU A 76 26.11 -3.11 -5.52
C LEU A 76 24.62 -2.86 -5.21
N TYR A 77 23.74 -3.64 -5.84
CA TYR A 77 22.30 -3.51 -5.59
C TYR A 77 21.93 -3.93 -4.16
N ALA A 78 22.44 -5.05 -3.69
CA ALA A 78 22.24 -5.53 -2.31
C ALA A 78 22.79 -4.53 -1.26
N ALA A 79 23.89 -3.85 -1.56
CA ALA A 79 24.45 -2.79 -0.72
C ALA A 79 23.76 -1.42 -0.87
N SER A 80 22.64 -1.33 -1.61
CA SER A 80 21.91 -0.08 -1.90
C SER A 80 22.79 1.06 -2.47
N SER A 81 23.87 0.68 -3.16
CA SER A 81 24.89 1.61 -3.71
C SER A 81 25.00 1.56 -5.24
N HIS A 82 24.05 0.93 -5.92
CA HIS A 82 24.05 0.78 -7.36
C HIS A 82 23.73 2.12 -8.05
N PRO A 83 24.65 2.68 -8.89
CA PRO A 83 24.45 4.00 -9.49
C PRO A 83 23.35 4.05 -10.55
N ASP A 84 23.04 2.90 -11.20
CA ASP A 84 22.06 2.79 -12.28
C ASP A 84 20.64 2.43 -11.77
N VAL A 85 20.41 2.56 -10.47
CA VAL A 85 19.10 2.43 -9.86
C VAL A 85 18.75 3.68 -9.05
N ARG A 86 17.49 4.13 -9.13
CA ARG A 86 16.96 5.17 -8.26
C ARG A 86 15.53 4.83 -7.81
N VAL A 87 15.26 5.13 -6.56
CA VAL A 87 13.91 5.00 -5.97
C VAL A 87 13.40 6.40 -5.62
N TYR A 88 12.18 6.67 -6.05
CA TYR A 88 11.46 7.91 -5.76
C TYR A 88 10.22 7.57 -4.95
N SER A 89 10.15 8.08 -3.75
CA SER A 89 9.05 7.92 -2.82
C SER A 89 8.59 9.27 -2.28
N PRO A 90 7.37 9.35 -1.76
CA PRO A 90 6.90 10.54 -1.07
C PRO A 90 7.80 10.86 0.12
N GLU A 91 8.17 12.11 0.23
CA GLU A 91 8.88 12.64 1.39
C GLU A 91 7.89 13.13 2.45
N LYS A 92 8.31 14.06 3.32
CA LYS A 92 7.51 14.64 4.40
C LYS A 92 6.14 15.18 3.96
N SER A 93 6.00 15.57 2.69
CA SER A 93 4.75 16.11 2.12
C SER A 93 3.75 15.05 1.66
N ARG A 94 4.03 13.76 1.85
CA ARG A 94 3.19 12.63 1.36
C ARG A 94 2.88 12.65 -0.14
N MET A 95 3.58 13.49 -0.90
CA MET A 95 3.46 13.60 -2.35
C MET A 95 4.83 13.52 -2.99
N ILE A 96 4.89 12.95 -4.17
CA ILE A 96 6.09 12.99 -5.02
C ILE A 96 6.13 14.36 -5.70
N LYS A 97 7.16 15.12 -5.40
CA LYS A 97 7.33 16.50 -5.90
C LYS A 97 7.85 16.53 -7.33
N ILE A 98 7.55 17.63 -8.03
CA ILE A 98 7.99 17.83 -9.42
C ILE A 98 9.52 17.77 -9.57
N ASP A 99 10.27 18.21 -8.57
CA ASP A 99 11.75 18.17 -8.64
C ASP A 99 12.30 16.76 -8.56
N GLN A 100 11.62 15.84 -7.87
CA GLN A 100 11.93 14.41 -7.88
C GLN A 100 11.73 13.83 -9.30
N ILE A 101 10.65 14.20 -9.98
CA ILE A 101 10.38 13.76 -11.36
C ILE A 101 11.34 14.40 -12.36
N ARG A 102 11.74 15.66 -12.18
CA ARG A 102 12.80 16.27 -12.98
C ARG A 102 14.13 15.54 -12.82
N SER A 103 14.48 15.15 -11.58
CA SER A 103 15.66 14.33 -11.32
C SER A 103 15.56 12.95 -11.97
N LEU A 104 14.36 12.33 -11.96
CA LEU A 104 14.11 11.08 -12.67
C LEU A 104 14.31 11.23 -14.18
N SER A 105 13.77 12.28 -14.79
CA SER A 105 13.91 12.54 -16.22
C SER A 105 15.38 12.77 -16.61
N ALA A 106 16.14 13.53 -15.81
CA ALA A 106 17.57 13.70 -16.01
C ALA A 106 18.35 12.38 -15.88
N PHE A 107 17.98 11.57 -14.90
CA PHE A 107 18.54 10.22 -14.74
C PHE A 107 18.18 9.32 -15.92
N ALA A 108 16.96 9.36 -16.44
CA ALA A 108 16.53 8.55 -17.57
C ALA A 108 17.37 8.76 -18.83
N VAL A 109 17.68 10.01 -19.18
CA VAL A 109 18.44 10.36 -20.40
C VAL A 109 19.96 10.22 -20.28
N SER A 110 20.51 10.12 -19.07
CA SER A 110 21.96 9.89 -18.89
C SER A 110 22.35 8.45 -19.30
N SER A 111 23.60 8.20 -19.65
CA SER A 111 24.08 6.84 -19.92
C SER A 111 24.18 6.00 -18.64
N PRO A 112 23.97 4.66 -18.69
CA PRO A 112 24.29 3.76 -17.58
C PRO A 112 25.77 3.88 -17.19
N GLN A 113 26.07 3.74 -15.90
CA GLN A 113 27.46 3.86 -15.40
C GLN A 113 28.17 2.51 -15.31
N VAL A 114 27.47 1.47 -14.85
CA VAL A 114 28.07 0.16 -14.58
C VAL A 114 27.23 -1.03 -15.09
N ALA A 115 25.92 -0.87 -15.22
CA ALA A 115 25.02 -1.87 -15.80
C ALA A 115 24.78 -1.63 -17.30
N THR A 116 24.08 -2.53 -17.97
CA THR A 116 23.66 -2.36 -19.37
C THR A 116 22.44 -1.47 -19.51
N ARG A 117 21.72 -1.23 -18.41
CA ARG A 117 20.48 -0.41 -18.37
C ARG A 117 20.28 0.23 -17.01
N LYS A 118 19.36 1.17 -16.95
CA LYS A 118 18.98 1.87 -15.72
C LYS A 118 17.56 1.51 -15.33
N VAL A 119 17.29 1.53 -14.03
CA VAL A 119 15.96 1.30 -13.47
C VAL A 119 15.59 2.44 -12.54
N ALA A 120 14.41 3.01 -12.74
CA ALA A 120 13.80 3.90 -11.77
C ALA A 120 12.55 3.24 -11.17
N ILE A 121 12.37 3.38 -9.86
CA ILE A 121 11.19 2.89 -9.15
C ILE A 121 10.45 4.10 -8.58
N ILE A 122 9.22 4.32 -8.97
CA ILE A 122 8.31 5.26 -8.31
C ILE A 122 7.46 4.45 -7.32
N ASP A 123 7.81 4.55 -6.05
CA ASP A 123 7.02 3.98 -4.97
C ASP A 123 5.87 4.93 -4.64
N ARG A 124 4.63 4.48 -4.78
CA ARG A 124 3.41 5.28 -4.63
C ARG A 124 3.15 6.26 -5.79
N ALA A 125 3.04 5.71 -7.01
CA ALA A 125 2.68 6.49 -8.20
C ALA A 125 1.30 7.17 -8.08
N ASP A 126 0.43 6.65 -7.23
CA ASP A 126 -0.85 7.25 -6.82
C ASP A 126 -0.68 8.57 -6.00
N GLN A 127 0.52 8.87 -5.53
CA GLN A 127 0.85 10.11 -4.80
C GLN A 127 1.60 11.14 -5.66
N LEU A 128 1.60 10.97 -6.97
CA LEU A 128 2.02 12.02 -7.90
C LEU A 128 0.97 13.13 -7.93
N ASN A 129 1.36 14.37 -7.67
CA ASN A 129 0.47 15.50 -7.94
C ASN A 129 0.35 15.73 -9.47
N ILE A 130 -0.62 16.54 -9.89
CA ILE A 130 -0.90 16.80 -11.32
C ILE A 130 0.34 17.29 -12.06
N ASN A 131 1.13 18.19 -11.46
CA ASN A 131 2.33 18.76 -12.08
C ASN A 131 3.43 17.70 -12.22
N SER A 132 3.65 16.88 -11.19
CA SER A 132 4.61 15.77 -11.21
C SER A 132 4.20 14.71 -12.23
N ALA A 133 2.91 14.36 -12.26
CA ALA A 133 2.37 13.40 -13.21
C ALA A 133 2.53 13.88 -14.67
N ASN A 134 2.23 15.15 -14.95
CA ASN A 134 2.40 15.73 -16.29
C ASN A 134 3.89 15.80 -16.69
N ALA A 135 4.80 16.12 -15.76
CA ALA A 135 6.23 16.11 -16.03
C ALA A 135 6.76 14.70 -16.39
N LEU A 136 6.15 13.64 -15.80
CA LEU A 136 6.53 12.27 -16.08
C LEU A 136 6.12 11.80 -17.49
N LEU A 137 5.06 12.39 -18.07
CA LEU A 137 4.54 11.99 -19.40
C LEU A 137 5.61 12.07 -20.47
N LYS A 138 6.48 13.08 -20.45
CA LYS A 138 7.58 13.22 -21.42
C LYS A 138 8.51 12.01 -21.40
N THR A 139 8.88 11.52 -20.23
CA THR A 139 9.75 10.33 -20.07
C THR A 139 9.03 9.04 -20.55
N LEU A 140 7.70 8.98 -20.43
CA LEU A 140 6.90 7.86 -20.90
C LEU A 140 6.64 7.89 -22.41
N GLU A 141 6.57 9.06 -23.03
CA GLU A 141 6.33 9.27 -24.46
C GLU A 141 7.59 9.12 -25.30
N GLU A 142 8.73 9.48 -24.75
CA GLU A 142 10.05 9.41 -25.41
C GLU A 142 10.97 8.43 -24.67
N PRO A 143 10.67 7.10 -24.71
CA PRO A 143 11.43 6.13 -23.94
C PRO A 143 12.88 6.02 -24.43
N VAL A 144 13.82 5.97 -23.49
CA VAL A 144 15.23 5.69 -23.75
C VAL A 144 15.43 4.17 -23.73
N SER A 145 16.18 3.62 -24.71
CA SER A 145 16.34 2.16 -24.91
C SER A 145 16.84 1.41 -23.67
N ASP A 146 17.73 2.06 -22.90
CA ASP A 146 18.41 1.45 -21.76
C ASP A 146 17.81 1.88 -20.41
N PHE A 147 16.55 2.30 -20.40
CA PHE A 147 15.86 2.74 -19.21
C PHE A 147 14.53 2.01 -19.01
N VAL A 148 14.29 1.53 -17.79
CA VAL A 148 13.03 0.90 -17.38
C VAL A 148 12.47 1.62 -16.17
N LEU A 149 11.18 1.97 -16.26
CA LEU A 149 10.44 2.64 -15.19
C LEU A 149 9.44 1.66 -14.54
N LEU A 150 9.57 1.48 -13.22
CA LEU A 150 8.65 0.70 -12.42
C LEU A 150 7.80 1.66 -11.57
N LEU A 151 6.49 1.63 -11.76
CA LEU A 151 5.53 2.42 -11.00
C LEU A 151 4.73 1.48 -10.08
N LEU A 152 4.68 1.79 -8.80
CA LEU A 152 3.89 1.04 -7.82
C LEU A 152 2.68 1.86 -7.42
N GLN A 153 1.49 1.26 -7.51
CA GLN A 153 0.20 1.89 -7.22
C GLN A 153 -0.54 1.09 -6.15
N GLU A 154 -1.17 1.76 -5.21
CA GLU A 154 -2.17 1.12 -4.35
C GLU A 154 -3.49 0.95 -5.10
N SER A 155 -4.10 -0.23 -4.96
CA SER A 155 -5.43 -0.50 -5.50
C SER A 155 -6.45 0.50 -4.97
N GLY A 156 -7.40 0.88 -5.84
CA GLY A 156 -8.43 1.87 -5.48
C GLY A 156 -7.95 3.32 -5.45
N ARG A 157 -6.64 3.59 -5.54
CA ARG A 157 -6.11 4.96 -5.63
C ARG A 157 -5.85 5.33 -7.09
N PRO A 158 -6.31 6.50 -7.56
CA PRO A 158 -6.20 6.85 -8.97
C PRO A 158 -4.77 7.22 -9.37
N VAL A 159 -4.35 6.71 -10.52
CA VAL A 159 -3.21 7.23 -11.30
C VAL A 159 -3.79 7.84 -12.57
N LEU A 160 -3.21 8.95 -13.04
CA LEU A 160 -3.73 9.63 -14.24
C LEU A 160 -3.88 8.64 -15.40
N PRO A 161 -5.04 8.64 -16.11
CA PRO A 161 -5.28 7.77 -17.27
C PRO A 161 -4.19 7.89 -18.34
N THR A 162 -3.61 9.08 -18.49
CA THR A 162 -2.51 9.38 -19.43
C THR A 162 -1.21 8.65 -19.08
N ILE A 163 -0.89 8.44 -17.79
CA ILE A 163 0.23 7.60 -17.34
C ILE A 163 -0.13 6.12 -17.55
N ARG A 164 -1.31 5.72 -17.08
CA ARG A 164 -1.75 4.32 -17.17
C ARG A 164 -1.76 3.78 -18.59
N SER A 165 -2.19 4.59 -19.57
CA SER A 165 -2.24 4.19 -21.00
C SER A 165 -0.87 3.97 -21.65
N ARG A 166 0.21 4.49 -21.03
CA ARG A 166 1.61 4.37 -21.51
C ARG A 166 2.42 3.33 -20.77
N CYS A 167 1.81 2.67 -19.80
CA CYS A 167 2.45 1.62 -19.00
C CYS A 167 1.83 0.27 -19.31
N GLN A 168 2.61 -0.80 -19.24
CA GLN A 168 2.04 -2.12 -19.11
C GLN A 168 1.56 -2.29 -17.67
N VAL A 169 0.25 -2.49 -17.51
CA VAL A 169 -0.36 -2.67 -16.19
C VAL A 169 -0.29 -4.14 -15.78
N LEU A 170 0.22 -4.38 -14.59
CA LEU A 170 0.19 -5.66 -13.90
C LEU A 170 -0.59 -5.50 -12.60
N SER A 171 -1.32 -6.54 -12.20
CA SER A 171 -2.11 -6.52 -10.95
C SER A 171 -1.69 -7.68 -10.06
N ILE A 172 -1.50 -7.36 -8.78
CA ILE A 172 -1.28 -8.36 -7.73
C ILE A 172 -2.58 -8.49 -6.93
N GLN A 173 -3.04 -9.72 -6.78
CA GLN A 173 -4.16 -10.04 -5.91
C GLN A 173 -3.66 -10.28 -4.47
N VAL A 174 -4.50 -9.97 -3.51
CA VAL A 174 -4.26 -10.36 -2.11
C VAL A 174 -4.27 -11.89 -2.04
N PRO A 175 -3.28 -12.53 -1.39
CA PRO A 175 -3.27 -13.99 -1.25
C PRO A 175 -4.43 -14.50 -0.40
N SER A 176 -4.69 -15.81 -0.47
CA SER A 176 -5.63 -16.45 0.46
C SER A 176 -5.14 -16.31 1.90
N ALA A 177 -6.06 -16.39 2.86
CA ALA A 177 -5.73 -16.35 4.29
C ALA A 177 -4.68 -17.42 4.66
N ASP A 178 -4.77 -18.62 4.07
CA ASP A 178 -3.83 -19.72 4.31
C ASP A 178 -2.42 -19.38 3.79
N GLN A 179 -2.31 -18.86 2.56
CA GLN A 179 -1.02 -18.44 1.99
C GLN A 179 -0.40 -17.30 2.80
N ALA A 180 -1.20 -16.30 3.16
CA ALA A 180 -0.75 -15.17 3.96
C ALA A 180 -0.31 -15.61 5.36
N GLY A 181 -1.06 -16.52 5.99
CA GLY A 181 -0.75 -17.07 7.31
C GLY A 181 0.54 -17.90 7.32
N GLN A 182 0.73 -18.77 6.33
CA GLN A 182 1.95 -19.55 6.18
C GLN A 182 3.18 -18.65 6.00
N TRP A 183 3.07 -17.65 5.13
CA TRP A 183 4.16 -16.70 4.93
C TRP A 183 4.46 -15.90 6.20
N LEU A 184 3.43 -15.37 6.88
CA LEU A 184 3.60 -14.63 8.13
C LEU A 184 4.29 -15.49 9.19
N ALA A 185 3.84 -16.74 9.37
CA ALA A 185 4.45 -17.67 10.33
C ALA A 185 5.93 -17.95 10.00
N SER A 186 6.28 -18.11 8.72
CA SER A 186 7.66 -18.30 8.30
C SER A 186 8.53 -17.09 8.63
N LYS A 187 8.02 -15.86 8.38
CA LYS A 187 8.76 -14.63 8.68
C LYS A 187 8.88 -14.33 10.17
N VAL A 188 7.86 -14.65 10.94
CA VAL A 188 7.92 -14.54 12.40
C VAL A 188 8.91 -15.54 13.00
N ALA A 189 9.03 -16.76 12.45
CA ALA A 189 10.02 -17.74 12.88
C ALA A 189 11.47 -17.29 12.63
N GLU A 190 11.71 -16.41 11.66
CA GLU A 190 13.03 -15.80 11.39
C GLU A 190 13.40 -14.71 12.43
N LEU A 191 12.43 -14.22 13.25
CA LEU A 191 12.70 -13.23 14.27
C LEU A 191 13.33 -13.88 15.50
N GLU A 192 14.43 -13.28 15.98
CA GLU A 192 15.15 -13.77 17.16
C GLU A 192 14.53 -13.23 18.47
N GLY A 193 14.43 -14.08 19.49
CA GLY A 193 14.18 -13.71 20.89
C GLY A 193 12.70 -13.46 21.27
N GLU A 194 12.49 -12.70 22.36
CA GLU A 194 11.18 -12.43 22.99
C GLU A 194 10.18 -11.61 22.14
N LYS A 195 10.58 -11.26 20.91
CA LYS A 195 9.78 -10.41 20.00
C LYS A 195 8.80 -11.20 19.10
N GLN A 196 8.71 -12.51 19.26
CA GLN A 196 7.78 -13.29 18.43
C GLN A 196 6.34 -13.02 18.89
N PRO A 197 5.46 -12.53 17.99
CA PRO A 197 4.06 -12.30 18.29
C PRO A 197 3.34 -13.64 18.57
N SER A 198 2.33 -13.62 19.43
CA SER A 198 1.48 -14.78 19.67
C SER A 198 0.69 -15.17 18.43
N ALA A 199 0.25 -16.44 18.35
CA ALA A 199 -0.60 -16.90 17.25
C ALA A 199 -1.90 -16.08 17.14
N GLU A 200 -2.45 -15.65 18.27
CA GLU A 200 -3.64 -14.80 18.32
C GLU A 200 -3.36 -13.40 17.72
N LEU A 201 -2.24 -12.79 18.09
CA LEU A 201 -1.83 -11.49 17.52
C LEU A 201 -1.55 -11.59 16.02
N MET A 202 -0.94 -12.68 15.54
CA MET A 202 -0.73 -12.93 14.12
C MET A 202 -2.06 -13.04 13.36
N ALA A 203 -3.01 -13.82 13.89
CA ALA A 203 -4.33 -13.97 13.28
C ALA A 203 -5.09 -12.64 13.23
N LYS A 204 -5.06 -11.86 14.31
CA LYS A 204 -5.63 -10.52 14.37
C LYS A 204 -4.97 -9.57 13.36
N SER A 205 -3.65 -9.59 13.28
CA SER A 205 -2.89 -8.74 12.34
C SER A 205 -3.18 -9.08 10.89
N LEU A 206 -3.35 -10.35 10.53
CA LEU A 206 -3.78 -10.78 9.21
C LEU A 206 -5.19 -10.27 8.87
N MET A 207 -6.11 -10.40 9.80
CA MET A 207 -7.47 -9.90 9.62
C MET A 207 -7.47 -8.38 9.41
N LEU A 208 -6.78 -7.64 10.28
CA LEU A 208 -6.67 -6.19 10.19
C LEU A 208 -5.97 -5.72 8.91
N ALA A 209 -4.99 -6.48 8.43
CA ALA A 209 -4.29 -6.21 7.17
C ALA A 209 -5.06 -6.67 5.91
N GLY A 210 -6.28 -7.19 6.03
CA GLY A 210 -7.03 -7.73 4.89
C GLY A 210 -6.29 -8.87 4.16
N ASN A 211 -5.55 -9.70 4.89
CA ASN A 211 -4.66 -10.76 4.40
C ASN A 211 -3.45 -10.25 3.60
N ALA A 212 -3.10 -8.96 3.65
CA ALA A 212 -1.87 -8.45 3.05
C ALA A 212 -0.65 -8.82 3.94
N PRO A 213 0.23 -9.76 3.51
CA PRO A 213 1.14 -10.43 4.45
C PRO A 213 2.21 -9.53 5.06
N ARG A 214 2.77 -8.59 4.28
CA ARG A 214 3.80 -7.67 4.78
C ARG A 214 3.23 -6.63 5.74
N LEU A 215 2.00 -6.15 5.48
CA LEU A 215 1.29 -5.27 6.40
C LEU A 215 0.93 -6.03 7.69
N ALA A 216 0.51 -7.29 7.57
CA ALA A 216 0.25 -8.15 8.72
C ALA A 216 1.49 -8.38 9.58
N LEU A 217 2.68 -8.55 8.96
CA LEU A 217 3.94 -8.65 9.69
C LEU A 217 4.27 -7.35 10.44
N GLU A 218 4.10 -6.21 9.78
CA GLU A 218 4.28 -4.89 10.39
C GLU A 218 3.36 -4.69 11.61
N TYR A 219 2.08 -5.07 11.46
CA TYR A 219 1.12 -5.00 12.56
C TYR A 219 1.44 -5.99 13.69
N ALA A 220 1.84 -7.23 13.36
CA ALA A 220 2.16 -8.24 14.36
C ALA A 220 3.41 -7.91 15.19
N THR A 221 4.34 -7.14 14.62
CA THR A 221 5.60 -6.73 15.28
C THR A 221 5.58 -5.30 15.81
N GLY A 222 4.53 -4.54 15.50
CA GLY A 222 4.36 -3.14 15.88
C GLY A 222 3.26 -2.92 16.91
N GLU A 223 2.91 -1.66 17.13
CA GLU A 223 1.92 -1.23 18.12
C GLU A 223 0.51 -1.05 17.54
N PHE A 224 0.35 -1.15 16.21
CA PHE A 224 -0.92 -0.83 15.55
C PHE A 224 -2.13 -1.58 16.10
N PRO A 225 -2.10 -2.90 16.39
CA PRO A 225 -3.27 -3.60 16.91
C PRO A 225 -3.75 -3.06 18.26
N ALA A 226 -2.81 -2.72 19.16
CA ALA A 226 -3.13 -2.16 20.47
C ALA A 226 -3.70 -0.73 20.35
N LEU A 227 -3.08 0.12 19.53
CA LEU A 227 -3.55 1.49 19.27
C LEU A 227 -4.92 1.49 18.61
N ARG A 228 -5.16 0.54 17.67
CA ARG A 228 -6.47 0.36 17.02
C ARG A 228 -7.53 -0.03 18.04
N ASP A 229 -7.23 -0.95 18.96
CA ASP A 229 -8.19 -1.39 19.98
C ASP A 229 -8.56 -0.25 20.92
N GLU A 230 -7.58 0.55 21.35
CA GLU A 230 -7.83 1.76 22.13
C GLU A 230 -8.70 2.76 21.37
N ALA A 231 -8.35 3.05 20.12
CA ALA A 231 -9.12 3.96 19.27
C ALA A 231 -10.55 3.48 19.05
N PHE A 232 -10.75 2.16 18.82
CA PHE A 232 -12.06 1.57 18.64
C PHE A 232 -12.91 1.63 19.92
N GLU A 233 -12.34 1.34 21.07
CA GLU A 233 -13.06 1.47 22.34
C GLU A 233 -13.45 2.93 22.63
N LYS A 234 -12.57 3.89 22.39
CA LYS A 234 -12.88 5.33 22.49
C LYS A 234 -13.96 5.75 21.48
N PHE A 235 -13.95 5.19 20.27
CA PHE A 235 -14.99 5.39 19.29
C PHE A 235 -16.37 4.89 19.79
N ARG A 236 -16.44 3.67 20.32
CA ARG A 236 -17.68 3.12 20.90
C ARG A 236 -18.21 3.98 22.05
N GLN A 237 -17.34 4.42 22.97
CA GLN A 237 -17.71 5.30 24.07
C GLN A 237 -18.21 6.66 23.58
N PHE A 238 -17.56 7.24 22.57
CA PHE A 238 -17.98 8.47 21.94
C PHE A 238 -19.36 8.33 21.27
N MET A 239 -19.58 7.28 20.50
CA MET A 239 -20.87 6.99 19.87
C MET A 239 -22.01 6.86 20.90
N LYS A 240 -21.73 6.30 22.08
CA LYS A 240 -22.67 6.22 23.21
C LYS A 240 -22.81 7.55 23.99
N GLY A 241 -22.00 8.58 23.69
CA GLY A 241 -22.00 9.87 24.40
C GLY A 241 -21.35 9.84 25.79
N GLN A 242 -20.47 8.86 26.03
CA GLN A 242 -19.78 8.66 27.31
C GLN A 242 -18.47 9.46 27.41
N VAL A 243 -17.85 9.78 26.27
CA VAL A 243 -16.64 10.59 26.20
C VAL A 243 -16.81 11.75 25.22
N ALA A 244 -16.02 12.81 25.40
CA ALA A 244 -16.00 13.95 24.49
C ALA A 244 -15.24 13.64 23.21
N VAL A 245 -15.54 14.36 22.11
CA VAL A 245 -14.88 14.21 20.81
C VAL A 245 -13.36 14.39 20.93
N ALA A 246 -12.89 15.32 21.73
CA ALA A 246 -11.46 15.59 21.92
C ALA A 246 -10.71 14.39 22.56
N GLU A 247 -11.36 13.66 23.46
CA GLU A 247 -10.78 12.46 24.06
C GLU A 247 -10.68 11.33 23.04
N ALA A 248 -11.74 11.07 22.30
CA ALA A 248 -11.71 10.07 21.23
C ALA A 248 -10.69 10.43 20.14
N ALA A 249 -10.63 11.68 19.70
CA ALA A 249 -9.69 12.15 18.68
C ALA A 249 -8.21 11.95 19.06
N LYS A 250 -7.86 12.03 20.33
CA LYS A 250 -6.50 11.76 20.81
C LYS A 250 -6.08 10.31 20.58
N ALA A 251 -6.98 9.33 20.79
CA ALA A 251 -6.68 7.93 20.54
C ALA A 251 -6.44 7.69 19.04
N PHE A 252 -7.24 8.32 18.16
CA PHE A 252 -7.02 8.23 16.71
C PHE A 252 -5.75 8.94 16.25
N LYS A 253 -5.36 10.04 16.90
CA LYS A 253 -4.07 10.70 16.60
C LYS A 253 -2.87 9.80 16.84
N ALA A 254 -2.92 8.91 17.82
CA ALA A 254 -1.85 7.95 18.14
C ALA A 254 -1.60 6.96 16.99
N LEU A 255 -2.62 6.61 16.22
CA LEU A 255 -2.49 5.80 15.00
C LEU A 255 -1.71 6.51 13.88
N GLY A 256 -1.69 7.84 13.89
CA GLY A 256 -1.26 8.61 12.73
C GLY A 256 -2.37 8.77 11.68
N LEU A 257 -2.16 9.68 10.73
CA LEU A 257 -3.23 10.06 9.80
C LEU A 257 -3.61 8.93 8.83
N GLU A 258 -2.64 8.20 8.28
CA GLU A 258 -2.91 7.17 7.26
C GLU A 258 -3.70 5.98 7.84
N ASP A 259 -3.25 5.46 8.98
CA ASP A 259 -3.90 4.32 9.63
C ASP A 259 -5.28 4.70 10.18
N MET A 260 -5.42 5.90 10.71
CA MET A 260 -6.71 6.45 11.10
C MET A 260 -7.68 6.53 9.91
N LEU A 261 -7.25 7.08 8.78
CA LEU A 261 -8.09 7.20 7.58
C LEU A 261 -8.42 5.82 7.01
N TRP A 262 -7.49 4.89 7.07
CA TRP A 262 -7.71 3.51 6.65
C TRP A 262 -8.80 2.83 7.50
N LEU A 263 -8.78 3.00 8.82
CA LEU A 263 -9.82 2.48 9.72
C LEU A 263 -11.19 3.07 9.39
N PHE A 264 -11.31 4.39 9.29
CA PHE A 264 -12.59 5.02 8.98
C PHE A 264 -13.13 4.62 7.60
N GLU A 265 -12.24 4.48 6.60
CA GLU A 265 -12.61 3.99 5.26
C GLU A 265 -13.11 2.55 5.32
N GLY A 266 -12.42 1.67 6.05
CA GLY A 266 -12.82 0.29 6.26
C GLY A 266 -14.18 0.16 6.94
N TRP A 267 -14.41 0.87 8.02
CA TRP A 267 -15.69 0.85 8.73
C TRP A 267 -16.84 1.44 7.92
N ALA A 268 -16.62 2.50 7.14
CA ALA A 268 -17.63 3.05 6.24
C ALA A 268 -17.98 2.06 5.12
N ALA A 269 -16.98 1.37 4.56
CA ALA A 269 -17.22 0.31 3.59
C ALA A 269 -17.93 -0.90 4.20
N ASP A 270 -17.61 -1.28 5.45
CA ASP A 270 -18.30 -2.34 6.18
C ASP A 270 -19.76 -1.97 6.46
N MET A 271 -20.03 -0.73 6.86
CA MET A 271 -21.39 -0.23 7.02
C MET A 271 -22.19 -0.35 5.71
N ALA A 272 -21.59 0.00 4.56
CA ALA A 272 -22.24 -0.14 3.26
C ALA A 272 -22.51 -1.62 2.92
N ARG A 273 -21.56 -2.52 3.17
CA ARG A 273 -21.72 -3.97 2.95
C ARG A 273 -22.83 -4.57 3.81
N LEU A 274 -22.83 -4.27 5.09
CA LEU A 274 -23.86 -4.72 6.03
C LEU A 274 -25.25 -4.21 5.65
N GLY A 275 -25.38 -2.95 5.21
CA GLY A 275 -26.60 -2.39 4.67
C GLY A 275 -27.12 -3.08 3.40
N ALA A 276 -26.24 -3.69 2.63
CA ALA A 276 -26.55 -4.49 1.45
C ALA A 276 -26.76 -6.00 1.76
N GLY A 277 -26.73 -6.41 3.03
CA GLY A 277 -26.89 -7.81 3.44
C GLY A 277 -25.61 -8.64 3.37
N GLY A 278 -24.44 -8.01 3.18
CA GLY A 278 -23.14 -8.67 3.20
C GLY A 278 -22.56 -8.79 4.62
N GLN A 279 -21.27 -9.14 4.71
CA GLN A 279 -20.54 -9.28 5.97
C GLN A 279 -19.50 -8.15 6.12
N ALA A 280 -19.24 -7.76 7.38
CA ALA A 280 -18.14 -6.84 7.71
C ALA A 280 -16.78 -7.56 7.59
N ASN A 281 -15.78 -6.84 7.16
CA ASN A 281 -14.40 -7.33 7.20
C ASN A 281 -13.81 -7.23 8.61
N ASP A 282 -14.28 -6.24 9.41
CA ASP A 282 -13.92 -6.09 10.83
C ASP A 282 -15.03 -6.70 11.71
N PRO A 283 -14.87 -7.94 12.19
CA PRO A 283 -15.91 -8.61 12.99
C PRO A 283 -16.13 -7.95 14.36
N GLU A 284 -15.12 -7.26 14.92
CA GLU A 284 -15.26 -6.57 16.20
C GLU A 284 -16.14 -5.32 16.09
N ALA A 285 -16.16 -4.68 14.90
CA ALA A 285 -17.01 -3.53 14.62
C ALA A 285 -18.39 -3.91 14.06
N ALA A 286 -18.59 -5.16 13.64
CA ALA A 286 -19.76 -5.63 12.88
C ALA A 286 -21.09 -5.32 13.56
N GLU A 287 -21.22 -5.55 14.89
CA GLU A 287 -22.45 -5.29 15.64
C GLU A 287 -22.83 -3.81 15.59
N MET A 288 -21.89 -2.92 15.90
CA MET A 288 -22.14 -1.49 15.91
C MET A 288 -22.44 -0.94 14.51
N LEU A 289 -21.65 -1.37 13.50
CA LEU A 289 -21.84 -0.94 12.12
C LEU A 289 -23.13 -1.48 11.53
N GLY A 290 -23.54 -2.71 11.89
CA GLY A 290 -24.82 -3.30 11.51
C GLY A 290 -26.02 -2.53 12.08
N PHE A 291 -25.93 -2.11 13.35
CA PHE A 291 -26.92 -1.23 13.94
C PHE A 291 -27.04 0.10 13.16
N LEU A 292 -25.91 0.76 12.89
CA LEU A 292 -25.89 2.02 12.14
C LEU A 292 -26.43 1.85 10.71
N ALA A 293 -26.07 0.75 10.03
CA ALA A 293 -26.58 0.44 8.69
C ALA A 293 -28.10 0.19 8.69
N GLY A 294 -28.65 -0.38 9.77
CA GLY A 294 -30.07 -0.65 9.90
C GLY A 294 -30.95 0.59 10.17
N VAL A 295 -30.36 1.64 10.78
CA VAL A 295 -31.09 2.86 11.15
C VAL A 295 -30.81 4.04 10.21
N ASN A 296 -29.89 3.89 9.25
CA ASN A 296 -29.53 4.93 8.30
C ASN A 296 -29.72 4.46 6.85
N PRO A 297 -30.08 5.35 5.92
CA PRO A 297 -30.12 5.04 4.51
C PRO A 297 -28.70 4.77 3.95
N ALA A 298 -28.60 3.90 2.95
CA ALA A 298 -27.32 3.42 2.39
C ALA A 298 -26.37 4.54 1.93
N TRP A 299 -26.90 5.68 1.45
CA TRP A 299 -26.07 6.79 0.99
C TRP A 299 -25.23 7.45 2.10
N ARG A 300 -25.63 7.29 3.38
CA ARG A 300 -24.83 7.80 4.52
C ARG A 300 -23.44 7.18 4.60
N ALA A 301 -23.30 5.89 4.26
CA ALA A 301 -21.99 5.24 4.18
C ALA A 301 -21.11 5.88 3.10
N HIS A 302 -21.69 6.30 1.97
CA HIS A 302 -20.97 7.01 0.92
C HIS A 302 -20.52 8.41 1.35
N GLU A 303 -21.33 9.14 2.13
CA GLU A 303 -20.89 10.42 2.71
C GLU A 303 -19.69 10.26 3.63
N LEU A 304 -19.69 9.21 4.47
CA LEU A 304 -18.52 8.91 5.32
C LEU A 304 -17.27 8.63 4.49
N LEU A 305 -17.37 7.83 3.41
CA LEU A 305 -16.27 7.56 2.50
C LEU A 305 -15.76 8.85 1.82
N GLU A 306 -16.65 9.74 1.42
CA GLU A 306 -16.27 11.03 0.85
C GLU A 306 -15.55 11.90 1.88
N GLY A 307 -16.03 11.95 3.13
CA GLY A 307 -15.36 12.64 4.23
C GLY A 307 -13.93 12.12 4.48
N VAL A 308 -13.71 10.80 4.35
CA VAL A 308 -12.36 10.21 4.45
C VAL A 308 -11.47 10.64 3.26
N ARG A 309 -12.02 10.69 2.04
CA ARG A 309 -11.29 11.16 0.85
C ARG A 309 -10.87 12.62 0.98
N GLU A 310 -11.77 13.48 1.49
CA GLU A 310 -11.46 14.88 1.76
C GLU A 310 -10.35 15.02 2.82
N ALA A 311 -10.41 14.25 3.92
CA ALA A 311 -9.38 14.24 4.95
C ALA A 311 -8.02 13.79 4.39
N ARG A 312 -8.03 12.78 3.50
CA ARG A 312 -6.82 12.32 2.82
C ARG A 312 -6.23 13.40 1.91
N ALA A 313 -7.08 14.12 1.17
CA ALA A 313 -6.65 15.23 0.34
C ALA A 313 -6.09 16.40 1.18
N ALA A 314 -6.71 16.72 2.32
CA ALA A 314 -6.22 17.72 3.27
C ALA A 314 -4.87 17.30 3.90
N GLY A 315 -4.65 16.01 4.13
CA GLY A 315 -3.40 15.45 4.65
C GLY A 315 -2.17 15.78 3.81
N VAL A 316 -2.34 15.99 2.51
CA VAL A 316 -1.29 16.47 1.59
C VAL A 316 -0.75 17.84 2.01
N TYR A 317 -1.58 18.68 2.61
CA TYR A 317 -1.25 20.02 3.08
C TYR A 317 -0.89 20.07 4.58
N ASN A 318 -0.41 18.95 5.15
CA ASN A 318 -0.07 18.83 6.57
C ASN A 318 -1.24 19.09 7.52
N ALA A 319 -2.43 18.62 7.20
CA ALA A 319 -3.57 18.70 8.10
C ALA A 319 -3.27 18.05 9.46
N ASN A 320 -3.77 18.67 10.53
CA ASN A 320 -3.60 18.15 11.87
C ASN A 320 -4.42 16.86 12.06
N PRO A 321 -3.80 15.70 12.36
CA PRO A 321 -4.52 14.44 12.49
C PRO A 321 -5.64 14.47 13.54
N GLU A 322 -5.47 15.22 14.64
CA GLU A 322 -6.47 15.33 15.71
C GLU A 322 -7.72 16.13 15.26
N LEU A 323 -7.53 17.14 14.42
CA LEU A 323 -8.65 17.89 13.85
C LEU A 323 -9.41 17.03 12.83
N GLU A 324 -8.72 16.31 11.96
CA GLU A 324 -9.35 15.40 11.01
C GLU A 324 -10.08 14.25 11.72
N ALA A 325 -9.47 13.68 12.77
CA ALA A 325 -10.15 12.71 13.62
C ALA A 325 -11.44 13.27 14.21
N SER A 326 -11.39 14.50 14.76
CA SER A 326 -12.56 15.15 15.35
C SER A 326 -13.68 15.36 14.31
N ARG A 327 -13.33 15.81 13.10
CA ARG A 327 -14.28 16.01 12.00
C ARG A 327 -14.97 14.70 11.61
N LEU A 328 -14.19 13.63 11.41
CA LEU A 328 -14.72 12.32 11.03
C LEU A 328 -15.58 11.73 12.16
N LEU A 329 -15.15 11.82 13.42
CA LEU A 329 -15.92 11.36 14.56
C LEU A 329 -17.28 12.06 14.68
N ILE A 330 -17.33 13.37 14.45
CA ILE A 330 -18.59 14.13 14.45
C ILE A 330 -19.52 13.62 13.35
N ALA A 331 -19.02 13.41 12.13
CA ALA A 331 -19.82 12.85 11.03
C ALA A 331 -20.40 11.47 11.38
N TRP A 332 -19.61 10.60 12.02
CA TRP A 332 -20.11 9.32 12.52
C TRP A 332 -21.17 9.47 13.60
N ARG A 333 -21.02 10.43 14.51
CA ARG A 333 -21.97 10.67 15.59
C ARG A 333 -23.36 11.11 15.07
N GLU A 334 -23.42 11.80 13.95
CA GLU A 334 -24.65 12.21 13.28
C GLU A 334 -25.50 11.04 12.78
N LEU A 335 -24.91 9.83 12.64
CA LEU A 335 -25.63 8.61 12.30
C LEU A 335 -26.42 8.02 13.46
N MET A 336 -26.14 8.45 14.71
CA MET A 336 -26.89 7.97 15.87
C MET A 336 -28.30 8.56 15.88
N PRO A 337 -29.31 7.73 16.10
CA PRO A 337 -30.68 8.23 16.18
C PRO A 337 -30.80 9.28 17.30
N THR A 338 -31.28 10.45 16.95
CA THR A 338 -31.63 11.47 17.94
C THR A 338 -32.74 10.90 18.82
N LYS A 339 -32.53 10.84 20.15
CA LYS A 339 -33.62 10.57 21.07
C LYS A 339 -34.70 11.61 20.76
N ARG A 340 -35.85 11.21 20.19
CA ARG A 340 -37.03 12.06 20.14
C ARG A 340 -37.24 12.52 21.57
N ARG A 341 -37.10 13.81 21.84
CA ARG A 341 -37.69 14.41 23.04
C ARG A 341 -39.19 14.13 22.89
N VAL A 342 -39.69 13.18 23.67
CA VAL A 342 -41.11 13.01 23.84
C VAL A 342 -41.60 14.32 24.43
N PRO A 343 -42.59 15.01 23.82
CA PRO A 343 -43.14 16.25 24.30
C PRO A 343 -43.74 16.14 25.70
#